data_6bdbe6b2f850707dd7c802d93cb0c717
#
_entry.id   6bdbe6b2f850707dd7c802d93cb0c717
#
_cell.length_a   1.000
_cell.length_b   1.000
_cell.length_c   1.000
_cell.angle_alpha   90.00
_cell.angle_beta   90.00
_cell.angle_gamma   90.00
#
_symmetry.space_group_name_H-M   'P 1'
#
loop_
_entity.id
_entity.type
_entity.pdbx_description
1 polymer ?
#
loop_
_entity_poly.entity_id
_entity_poly.type
_entity_poly.pdbx_seq_one_letter_code
_entity_poly.pdbx_strand_id
1 'polypeptide(L)'
;MRLVLDASVAVAALRPSEPAHGAAAARILRLLNGDDTAVLPALFAIEVRGTLARLGFDRRTSVSFVDALARAPHEVVTIGPRAANAAARVAARCKLRGSDACYVWLAQRESIPLCKLDEEMALCGKAVCSVIEP
;
A
#
# COMPACT_ATOMS: atom_id res chain seq x y z
N MET A 1 3.71 -13.48 -6.12
CA MET A 1 2.84 -13.60 -4.93
C MET A 1 1.71 -12.58 -4.99
N ARG A 2 0.64 -12.78 -4.23
CA ARG A 2 -0.43 -11.81 -4.01
C ARG A 2 -0.18 -11.10 -2.68
N LEU A 3 -0.23 -9.76 -2.65
CA LEU A 3 0.12 -8.95 -1.48
C LEU A 3 -0.72 -7.66 -1.41
N VAL A 4 -0.88 -7.10 -0.22
CA VAL A 4 -1.36 -5.72 -0.06
C VAL A 4 -0.16 -4.79 -0.19
N LEU A 5 -0.26 -3.78 -1.06
CA LEU A 5 0.81 -2.80 -1.27
C LEU A 5 0.48 -1.49 -0.55
N ASP A 6 1.33 -1.08 0.38
CA ASP A 6 1.22 0.21 1.04
C ASP A 6 1.71 1.35 0.14
N ALA A 7 1.10 2.52 0.29
CA ALA A 7 1.46 3.72 -0.47
C ALA A 7 2.94 4.14 -0.28
N SER A 8 3.54 3.86 0.89
CA SER A 8 4.95 4.18 1.15
C SER A 8 5.91 3.50 0.18
N VAL A 9 5.64 2.23 -0.18
CA VAL A 9 6.45 1.49 -1.16
C VAL A 9 6.33 2.11 -2.55
N ALA A 10 5.10 2.45 -2.97
CA ALA A 10 4.85 3.06 -4.27
C ALA A 10 5.54 4.43 -4.40
N VAL A 11 5.48 5.25 -3.35
CA VAL A 11 6.15 6.55 -3.32
C VAL A 11 7.68 6.41 -3.34
N ALA A 12 8.24 5.52 -2.54
CA ALA A 12 9.69 5.30 -2.48
C ALA A 12 10.24 4.79 -3.82
N ALA A 13 9.48 4.01 -4.56
CA ALA A 13 9.87 3.52 -5.89
C ALA A 13 10.11 4.64 -6.91
N LEU A 14 9.53 5.83 -6.71
CA LEU A 14 9.71 7.00 -7.57
C LEU A 14 10.69 8.04 -6.99
N ARG A 15 11.32 7.76 -5.84
CA ARG A 15 12.21 8.70 -5.14
C ARG A 15 13.62 8.13 -4.99
N PRO A 16 14.54 8.42 -5.91
CA PRO A 16 15.93 7.91 -5.84
C PRO A 16 16.68 8.28 -4.55
N SER A 17 16.27 9.36 -3.87
CA SER A 17 16.84 9.80 -2.59
C SER A 17 16.41 8.96 -1.38
N GLU A 18 15.39 8.12 -1.52
CA GLU A 18 14.94 7.24 -0.44
C GLU A 18 15.89 6.04 -0.27
N PRO A 19 16.28 5.71 0.96
CA PRO A 19 17.14 4.54 1.21
C PRO A 19 16.56 3.23 0.67
N ALA A 20 15.23 3.08 0.73
CA ALA A 20 14.52 1.90 0.25
C ALA A 20 14.18 1.94 -1.25
N HIS A 21 14.62 2.97 -2.01
CA HIS A 21 14.25 3.15 -3.41
C HIS A 21 14.50 1.91 -4.27
N GLY A 22 15.70 1.32 -4.17
CA GLY A 22 16.07 0.16 -5.00
C GLY A 22 15.15 -1.05 -4.78
N ALA A 23 14.88 -1.39 -3.52
CA ALA A 23 13.99 -2.49 -3.17
C ALA A 23 12.54 -2.19 -3.58
N ALA A 24 12.06 -0.97 -3.28
CA ALA A 24 10.72 -0.54 -3.66
C ALA A 24 10.52 -0.54 -5.19
N ALA A 25 11.49 -0.04 -5.96
CA ALA A 25 11.44 -0.05 -7.42
C ALA A 25 11.43 -1.48 -7.99
N ALA A 26 12.22 -2.38 -7.41
CA ALA A 26 12.22 -3.78 -7.80
C ALA A 26 10.86 -4.44 -7.54
N ARG A 27 10.23 -4.16 -6.39
CA ARG A 27 8.87 -4.64 -6.08
C ARG A 27 7.84 -4.12 -7.08
N ILE A 28 7.87 -2.82 -7.39
CA ILE A 28 6.96 -2.24 -8.38
C ILE A 28 7.15 -2.86 -9.75
N LEU A 29 8.39 -3.11 -10.18
CA LEU A 29 8.65 -3.78 -11.47
C LEU A 29 8.07 -5.19 -11.51
N ARG A 30 8.17 -5.97 -10.44
CA ARG A 30 7.54 -7.30 -10.35
C ARG A 30 6.02 -7.23 -10.51
N LEU A 31 5.39 -6.23 -9.90
CA LEU A 31 3.95 -5.98 -10.05
C LEU A 31 3.60 -5.61 -11.50
N LEU A 32 4.33 -4.68 -12.10
CA LEU A 32 4.08 -4.23 -13.47
C LEU A 32 4.32 -5.34 -14.51
N ASN A 33 5.25 -6.26 -14.25
CA ASN A 33 5.53 -7.42 -15.09
C ASN A 33 4.54 -8.57 -14.89
N GLY A 34 3.69 -8.51 -13.86
CA GLY A 34 2.75 -9.59 -13.54
C GLY A 34 3.35 -10.75 -12.73
N ASP A 35 4.59 -10.63 -12.24
CA ASP A 35 5.23 -11.64 -11.37
C ASP A 35 4.57 -11.67 -9.99
N ASP A 36 4.06 -10.52 -9.55
CA ASP A 36 3.29 -10.35 -8.32
C ASP A 36 1.94 -9.66 -8.61
N THR A 37 0.96 -9.83 -7.72
CA THR A 37 -0.35 -9.17 -7.82
C THR A 37 -0.61 -8.34 -6.57
N ALA A 38 -0.95 -7.07 -6.77
CA ALA A 38 -1.31 -6.16 -5.68
C ALA A 38 -2.82 -6.18 -5.40
N VAL A 39 -3.16 -6.11 -4.12
CA VAL A 39 -4.49 -5.78 -3.62
C VAL A 39 -4.39 -4.41 -2.93
N LEU A 40 -5.13 -3.44 -3.41
CA LEU A 40 -5.03 -2.03 -3.03
C LEU A 40 -6.35 -1.58 -2.38
N PRO A 41 -6.33 -0.94 -1.20
CA PRO A 41 -7.53 -0.25 -0.74
C PRO A 41 -7.79 0.97 -1.64
N ALA A 42 -9.05 1.37 -1.80
CA ALA A 42 -9.41 2.51 -2.66
C ALA A 42 -8.69 3.82 -2.28
N LEU A 43 -8.31 3.97 -1.01
CA LEU A 43 -7.54 5.13 -0.53
C LEU A 43 -6.09 5.17 -1.05
N PHE A 44 -5.54 4.07 -1.57
CA PHE A 44 -4.17 4.00 -2.10
C PHE A 44 -3.90 5.10 -3.14
N ALA A 45 -4.82 5.27 -4.09
CA ALA A 45 -4.69 6.29 -5.12
C ALA A 45 -4.64 7.72 -4.53
N ILE A 46 -5.44 7.97 -3.50
CA ILE A 46 -5.49 9.27 -2.81
C ILE A 46 -4.15 9.55 -2.13
N GLU A 47 -3.62 8.58 -1.39
CA GLU A 47 -2.36 8.72 -0.65
C GLU A 47 -1.17 8.89 -1.59
N VAL A 48 -1.03 8.02 -2.60
CA VAL A 48 0.08 8.07 -3.54
C VAL A 48 0.06 9.37 -4.33
N ARG A 49 -1.06 9.72 -4.97
CA ARG A 49 -1.16 10.94 -5.77
C ARG A 49 -1.00 12.20 -4.93
N GLY A 50 -1.60 12.24 -3.74
CA GLY A 50 -1.45 13.38 -2.84
C GLY A 50 -0.01 13.56 -2.38
N THR A 51 0.70 12.49 -2.06
CA THR A 51 2.11 12.55 -1.66
C THR A 51 3.01 12.94 -2.81
N LEU A 52 2.84 12.35 -4.00
CA LEU A 52 3.62 12.71 -5.18
C LEU A 52 3.43 14.18 -5.57
N ALA A 53 2.21 14.72 -5.47
CA ALA A 53 1.93 16.13 -5.72
C ALA A 53 2.69 17.04 -4.75
N ARG A 54 2.69 16.72 -3.44
CA ARG A 54 3.46 17.47 -2.43
C ARG A 54 4.97 17.41 -2.67
N LEU A 55 5.45 16.33 -3.30
CA LEU A 55 6.85 16.16 -3.67
C LEU A 55 7.22 16.80 -5.01
N GLY A 56 6.29 17.46 -5.68
CA GLY A 56 6.53 18.18 -6.93
C GLY A 56 6.45 17.33 -8.20
N PHE A 57 5.95 16.10 -8.13
CA PHE A 57 5.70 15.30 -9.34
C PHE A 57 4.54 15.89 -10.14
N ASP A 58 4.67 15.84 -11.46
CA ASP A 58 3.59 16.30 -12.33
C ASP A 58 2.38 15.36 -12.28
N ARG A 59 1.20 15.93 -12.61
CA ARG A 59 -0.07 15.20 -12.56
C ARG A 59 -0.08 13.97 -13.47
N ARG A 60 0.49 14.09 -14.68
CA ARG A 60 0.45 13.02 -15.68
C ARG A 60 1.23 11.80 -15.21
N THR A 61 2.42 12.01 -14.66
CA THR A 61 3.25 10.95 -14.06
C THR A 61 2.50 10.25 -12.92
N SER A 62 1.92 11.03 -11.99
CA SER A 62 1.19 10.47 -10.84
C SER A 62 -0.03 9.65 -11.26
N VAL A 63 -0.82 10.13 -12.23
CA VAL A 63 -2.01 9.44 -12.74
C VAL A 63 -1.58 8.14 -13.43
N SER A 64 -0.65 8.21 -14.38
CA SER A 64 -0.20 7.04 -15.15
C SER A 64 0.38 5.94 -14.25
N PHE A 65 1.14 6.32 -13.22
CA PHE A 65 1.72 5.38 -12.28
C PHE A 65 0.65 4.65 -11.44
N VAL A 66 -0.29 5.40 -10.86
CA VAL A 66 -1.38 4.82 -10.07
C VAL A 66 -2.30 3.96 -10.94
N ASP A 67 -2.63 4.42 -12.14
CA ASP A 67 -3.48 3.68 -13.07
C ASP A 67 -2.83 2.35 -13.50
N ALA A 68 -1.52 2.32 -13.67
CA ALA A 68 -0.81 1.08 -13.99
C ALA A 68 -0.93 0.04 -12.87
N LEU A 69 -0.86 0.49 -11.60
CA LEU A 69 -1.01 -0.38 -10.43
C LEU A 69 -2.47 -0.71 -10.09
N ALA A 70 -3.44 0.04 -10.63
CA ALA A 70 -4.87 -0.20 -10.40
C ALA A 70 -5.54 -1.08 -11.47
N ARG A 71 -4.80 -1.47 -12.52
CA ARG A 71 -5.33 -2.32 -13.60
C ARG A 71 -5.18 -3.80 -13.29
N ALA A 72 -6.00 -4.62 -13.95
CA ALA A 72 -5.80 -6.06 -13.91
C ALA A 72 -4.34 -6.44 -14.30
N PRO A 73 -3.72 -7.41 -13.63
CA PRO A 73 -4.33 -8.34 -12.69
C PRO A 73 -4.47 -7.83 -11.24
N HIS A 74 -4.13 -6.57 -10.95
CA HIS A 74 -4.24 -5.99 -9.62
C HIS A 74 -5.71 -5.70 -9.27
N GLU A 75 -5.99 -5.66 -7.98
CA GLU A 75 -7.35 -5.49 -7.45
C GLU A 75 -7.44 -4.22 -6.61
N VAL A 76 -8.50 -3.43 -6.82
CA VAL A 76 -8.83 -2.28 -5.97
C VAL A 76 -10.06 -2.62 -5.13
N VAL A 77 -9.91 -2.53 -3.80
CA VAL A 77 -10.95 -2.86 -2.83
C VAL A 77 -11.61 -1.60 -2.29
N THR A 78 -12.91 -1.51 -2.44
CA THR A 78 -13.73 -0.41 -1.91
C THR A 78 -13.79 -0.46 -0.38
N ILE A 79 -13.69 0.71 0.27
CA ILE A 79 -13.85 0.89 1.70
C ILE A 79 -15.26 1.44 1.97
N GLY A 80 -16.24 0.56 2.02
CA GLY A 80 -17.59 0.90 2.42
C GLY A 80 -17.77 0.93 3.96
N PRO A 81 -18.99 1.21 4.47
CA PRO A 81 -19.24 1.37 5.92
C PRO A 81 -18.81 0.16 6.77
N ARG A 82 -19.06 -1.06 6.29
CA ARG A 82 -18.64 -2.28 7.01
C ARG A 82 -17.13 -2.42 7.09
N ALA A 83 -16.44 -2.18 5.97
CA ALA A 83 -14.98 -2.20 5.90
C ALA A 83 -14.38 -1.10 6.78
N ALA A 84 -14.93 0.11 6.75
CA ALA A 84 -14.51 1.22 7.58
C ALA A 84 -14.65 0.88 9.08
N ASN A 85 -15.76 0.29 9.51
CA ASN A 85 -15.94 -0.16 10.90
C ASN A 85 -14.94 -1.25 11.30
N ALA A 86 -14.67 -2.20 10.41
CA ALA A 86 -13.68 -3.25 10.67
C ALA A 86 -12.26 -2.66 10.79
N ALA A 87 -11.87 -1.76 9.89
CA ALA A 87 -10.59 -1.06 9.96
C ALA A 87 -10.49 -0.16 11.21
N ALA A 88 -11.58 0.48 11.62
CA ALA A 88 -11.63 1.29 12.86
C ALA A 88 -11.33 0.44 14.11
N ARG A 89 -11.83 -0.80 14.16
CA ARG A 89 -11.49 -1.73 15.26
C ARG A 89 -10.00 -2.08 15.26
N VAL A 90 -9.41 -2.28 14.09
CA VAL A 90 -7.95 -2.50 13.95
C VAL A 90 -7.18 -1.26 14.41
N ALA A 91 -7.59 -0.07 13.97
CA ALA A 91 -6.97 1.20 14.35
C ALA A 91 -6.96 1.38 15.89
N ALA A 92 -8.11 1.16 16.54
CA ALA A 92 -8.24 1.31 17.98
C ALA A 92 -7.40 0.28 18.75
N ARG A 93 -7.43 -0.99 18.33
CA ARG A 93 -6.68 -2.07 18.98
C ARG A 93 -5.17 -1.91 18.82
N CYS A 94 -4.72 -1.49 17.65
CA CYS A 94 -3.32 -1.39 17.29
C CYS A 94 -2.76 0.03 17.41
N LYS A 95 -3.56 1.01 17.80
CA LYS A 95 -3.19 2.43 17.88
C LYS A 95 -2.59 2.97 16.57
N LEU A 96 -3.14 2.52 15.44
CA LEU A 96 -2.72 2.91 14.11
C LEU A 96 -3.46 4.16 13.62
N ARG A 97 -2.83 4.90 12.72
CA ARG A 97 -3.52 5.91 11.90
C ARG A 97 -4.59 5.24 11.05
N GLY A 98 -5.65 5.99 10.69
CA GLY A 98 -6.78 5.45 9.95
C GLY A 98 -6.40 4.80 8.62
N SER A 99 -5.51 5.43 7.86
CA SER A 99 -5.02 4.86 6.59
C SER A 99 -4.22 3.58 6.80
N ASP A 100 -3.29 3.56 7.76
CA ASP A 100 -2.50 2.37 8.09
C ASP A 100 -3.39 1.19 8.51
N ALA A 101 -4.43 1.48 9.29
CA ALA A 101 -5.40 0.48 9.70
C ALA A 101 -6.17 -0.14 8.52
N CYS A 102 -6.42 0.62 7.46
CA CYS A 102 -7.05 0.11 6.24
C CYS A 102 -6.18 -0.94 5.54
N TYR A 103 -4.88 -0.70 5.43
CA TYR A 103 -3.95 -1.67 4.84
C TYR A 103 -3.82 -2.93 5.68
N VAL A 104 -3.67 -2.80 7.00
CA VAL A 104 -3.60 -3.94 7.93
C VAL A 104 -4.90 -4.74 7.91
N TRP A 105 -6.05 -4.08 7.98
CA TRP A 105 -7.35 -4.73 7.86
C TRP A 105 -7.49 -5.51 6.55
N LEU A 106 -7.08 -4.91 5.43
CA LEU A 106 -7.17 -5.53 4.10
C LEU A 106 -6.28 -6.78 4.03
N ALA A 107 -5.03 -6.70 4.50
CA ALA A 107 -4.12 -7.83 4.53
C ALA A 107 -4.65 -8.97 5.40
N GLN A 108 -5.24 -8.67 6.55
CA GLN A 108 -5.88 -9.65 7.43
C GLN A 108 -7.09 -10.30 6.75
N ARG A 109 -7.97 -9.49 6.16
CA ARG A 109 -9.17 -9.97 5.47
C ARG A 109 -8.84 -10.94 4.34
N GLU A 110 -7.84 -10.59 3.54
CA GLU A 110 -7.43 -11.38 2.37
C GLU A 110 -6.46 -12.52 2.73
N SER A 111 -5.98 -12.56 3.97
CA SER A 111 -4.97 -13.54 4.44
C SER A 111 -3.70 -13.53 3.58
N ILE A 112 -3.25 -12.34 3.18
CA ILE A 112 -2.05 -12.11 2.37
C ILE A 112 -1.10 -11.13 3.07
N PRO A 113 0.21 -11.14 2.72
CA PRO A 113 1.17 -10.24 3.35
C PRO A 113 0.91 -8.76 2.99
N LEU A 114 1.22 -7.87 3.93
CA LEU A 114 1.32 -6.43 3.73
C LEU A 114 2.75 -6.05 3.39
N CYS A 115 2.97 -5.50 2.20
CA CYS A 115 4.26 -4.94 1.79
C CYS A 115 4.34 -3.46 2.16
N LYS A 116 5.26 -3.11 3.08
CA LYS A 116 5.37 -1.77 3.67
C LYS A 116 6.81 -1.45 4.08
N LEU A 117 7.14 -0.15 4.16
CA LEU A 117 8.46 0.36 4.55
C LEU A 117 8.58 0.76 6.02
N ASP A 118 7.47 0.97 6.73
CA ASP A 118 7.49 1.55 8.08
C ASP A 118 7.64 0.48 9.17
N GLU A 119 8.76 0.57 9.92
CA GLU A 119 9.07 -0.35 11.02
C GLU A 119 8.13 -0.22 12.23
N GLU A 120 7.59 0.98 12.52
CA GLU A 120 6.73 1.20 13.70
C GLU A 120 5.40 0.45 13.60
N MET A 121 4.85 0.30 12.40
CA MET A 121 3.67 -0.54 12.17
C MET A 121 3.95 -2.04 12.30
N ALA A 122 5.23 -2.44 12.23
CA ALA A 122 5.61 -3.83 12.24
C ALA A 122 5.22 -4.56 13.54
N LEU A 123 5.18 -3.89 14.69
CA LEU A 123 4.91 -4.54 15.97
C LEU A 123 3.45 -4.97 16.15
N CYS A 124 2.49 -4.13 15.79
CA CYS A 124 1.08 -4.50 15.87
C CYS A 124 0.60 -5.19 14.58
N GLY A 125 1.07 -4.75 13.44
CA GLY A 125 0.80 -5.39 12.15
C GLY A 125 1.22 -6.86 12.14
N LYS A 126 2.41 -7.18 12.65
CA LYS A 126 2.90 -8.57 12.77
C LYS A 126 2.03 -9.48 13.65
N ALA A 127 1.33 -8.93 14.63
CA ALA A 127 0.38 -9.71 15.45
C ALA A 127 -0.95 -9.98 14.73
N VAL A 128 -1.25 -9.25 13.65
CA VAL A 128 -2.54 -9.27 12.96
C VAL A 128 -2.42 -9.78 11.52
N CYS A 129 -1.33 -9.48 10.84
CA CYS A 129 -1.04 -9.94 9.48
C CYS A 129 0.47 -10.12 9.27
N SER A 130 0.85 -10.85 8.22
CA SER A 130 2.25 -10.94 7.80
C SER A 130 2.68 -9.62 7.16
N VAL A 131 3.76 -9.02 7.66
CA VAL A 131 4.36 -7.80 7.09
C VAL A 131 5.67 -8.16 6.42
N ILE A 132 5.85 -7.74 5.18
CA ILE A 132 7.08 -7.95 4.41
C ILE A 132 7.65 -6.60 3.93
N GLU A 133 8.95 -6.55 3.78
CA GLU A 133 9.63 -5.46 3.08
C GLU A 133 9.53 -5.62 1.56
N PRO A 134 9.66 -4.54 0.78
CA PRO A 134 9.61 -4.59 -0.66
C PRO A 134 10.72 -5.42 -1.31
#